data_3f68b552b77b34903abc5908c777f4c9
#
_entry.id   3f68b552b77b34903abc5908c777f4c9
#
_cell.length_a   1.000
_cell.length_b   1.000
_cell.length_c   1.000
_cell.angle_alpha   90.00
_cell.angle_beta   90.00
_cell.angle_gamma   90.00
#
_symmetry.space_group_name_H-M   'P 1'
#
loop_
_entity.id
_entity.type
_entity.pdbx_description
1 polymer ?
#
loop_
_entity_poly.entity_id
_entity_poly.type
_entity_poly.pdbx_seq_one_letter_code
_entity_poly.pdbx_strand_id
1 'polypeptide(L)'
;MDKRYNPTEVEEKWVEIWSNEVVSNKSSKESFSQVIPPPNVTGTLHMGHSFQYAIMDFYTRYNHMSGKKAHWQVGTDHAGIATQMVVENNLSKKNIDRKNLGREKFLQEVWKWKDFSEDKIQSQIKRLGSTVDWNKYRFTLDDKFSKAVNKAFVDLYRNKKIYSCLLYTSPSPRDA
;
A
#
# COMPACT_ATOMS: atom_id res chain seq x y z
N MET A 1 8.58 -28.37 -25.83
CA MET A 1 7.57 -27.43 -25.32
C MET A 1 6.33 -28.23 -24.98
N ASP A 2 5.90 -28.16 -23.73
CA ASP A 2 4.65 -28.77 -23.32
C ASP A 2 3.48 -28.15 -24.10
N LYS A 3 2.53 -28.99 -24.49
CA LYS A 3 1.34 -28.54 -25.26
C LYS A 3 0.39 -27.66 -24.46
N ARG A 4 0.59 -27.57 -23.14
CA ARG A 4 -0.23 -26.76 -22.24
C ARG A 4 0.63 -25.75 -21.51
N TYR A 5 0.20 -24.49 -21.53
CA TYR A 5 0.79 -23.45 -20.72
C TYR A 5 0.53 -23.73 -19.22
N ASN A 6 1.60 -23.85 -18.45
CA ASN A 6 1.54 -23.96 -16.98
C ASN A 6 1.85 -22.60 -16.38
N PRO A 7 0.83 -21.82 -15.92
CA PRO A 7 1.07 -20.49 -15.41
C PRO A 7 1.95 -20.48 -14.17
N THR A 8 1.85 -21.48 -13.29
CA THR A 8 2.58 -21.51 -12.03
C THR A 8 4.09 -21.55 -12.25
N GLU A 9 4.57 -22.45 -13.09
CA GLU A 9 6.01 -22.58 -13.38
C GLU A 9 6.57 -21.33 -14.09
N VAL A 10 5.78 -20.76 -15.00
CA VAL A 10 6.21 -19.58 -15.77
C VAL A 10 6.22 -18.35 -14.87
N GLU A 11 5.20 -18.13 -14.07
CA GLU A 11 5.08 -17.00 -13.16
C GLU A 11 6.18 -17.01 -12.10
N GLU A 12 6.45 -18.15 -11.45
CA GLU A 12 7.49 -18.26 -10.42
C GLU A 12 8.87 -17.88 -10.98
N LYS A 13 9.23 -18.42 -12.14
CA LYS A 13 10.49 -18.10 -12.81
C LYS A 13 10.63 -16.59 -13.10
N TRP A 14 9.59 -15.98 -13.63
CA TRP A 14 9.66 -14.55 -14.00
C TRP A 14 9.60 -13.63 -12.80
N VAL A 15 8.86 -13.98 -11.75
CA VAL A 15 8.87 -13.23 -10.49
C VAL A 15 10.26 -13.21 -9.88
N GLU A 16 10.97 -14.34 -9.90
CA GLU A 16 12.35 -14.42 -9.40
C GLU A 16 13.29 -13.52 -10.22
N ILE A 17 13.26 -13.62 -11.55
CA ILE A 17 14.08 -12.80 -12.45
C ILE A 17 13.81 -11.31 -12.20
N TRP A 18 12.57 -10.88 -12.22
CA TRP A 18 12.21 -9.47 -12.05
C TRP A 18 12.47 -8.93 -10.65
N SER A 19 12.43 -9.77 -9.63
CA SER A 19 12.79 -9.37 -8.26
C SER A 19 14.27 -9.04 -8.12
N ASN A 20 15.10 -9.64 -8.95
CA ASN A 20 16.55 -9.43 -8.97
C ASN A 20 16.97 -8.35 -9.97
N GLU A 21 16.17 -8.08 -10.97
CA GLU A 21 16.39 -6.97 -11.89
C GLU A 21 15.95 -5.67 -11.21
N VAL A 22 16.91 -4.96 -10.63
CA VAL A 22 16.68 -3.56 -10.24
C VAL A 22 16.30 -2.81 -11.51
N VAL A 23 15.10 -2.22 -11.52
CA VAL A 23 14.66 -1.32 -12.59
C VAL A 23 15.76 -0.29 -12.79
N SER A 24 16.60 -0.52 -13.79
CA SER A 24 17.83 0.24 -13.99
C SER A 24 17.44 1.71 -14.22
N ASN A 25 17.89 2.57 -13.33
CA ASN A 25 17.77 4.01 -13.49
C ASN A 25 18.57 4.42 -14.72
N LYS A 26 17.95 4.38 -15.90
CA LYS A 26 18.52 5.03 -17.07
C LYS A 26 18.71 6.49 -16.73
N SER A 27 19.84 7.07 -17.11
CA SER A 27 20.15 8.49 -16.93
C SER A 27 19.34 9.34 -17.92
N SER A 28 18.04 9.26 -17.86
CA SER A 28 17.15 10.09 -18.66
C SER A 28 16.88 11.42 -17.97
N LYS A 29 16.83 12.52 -18.73
CA LYS A 29 16.40 13.83 -18.23
C LYS A 29 14.89 13.88 -17.96
N GLU A 30 14.11 13.06 -18.67
CA GLU A 30 12.65 12.96 -18.49
C GLU A 30 12.29 11.92 -17.45
N SER A 31 11.37 12.26 -16.58
CA SER A 31 10.85 11.37 -15.56
C SER A 31 9.34 11.18 -15.68
N PHE A 32 8.87 9.99 -15.34
CA PHE A 32 7.47 9.67 -15.16
C PHE A 32 7.31 9.05 -13.78
N SER A 33 6.36 9.50 -13.00
CA SER A 33 6.07 8.91 -11.70
C SER A 33 4.57 8.80 -11.47
N GLN A 34 4.17 7.73 -10.82
CA GLN A 34 2.80 7.52 -10.36
C GLN A 34 2.80 6.88 -8.98
N VAL A 35 1.71 7.07 -8.26
CA VAL A 35 1.53 6.54 -6.91
C VAL A 35 0.38 5.54 -6.92
N ILE A 36 0.59 4.37 -6.34
CA ILE A 36 -0.48 3.40 -6.14
C ILE A 36 -1.54 4.00 -5.20
N PRO A 37 -2.84 3.82 -5.43
CA PRO A 37 -3.81 3.90 -4.35
C PRO A 37 -3.48 2.80 -3.34
N PRO A 38 -2.99 3.12 -2.14
CA PRO A 38 -2.43 2.12 -1.26
C PRO A 38 -3.53 1.20 -0.74
N PRO A 39 -3.43 -0.12 -0.93
CA PRO A 39 -4.42 -1.05 -0.40
C PRO A 39 -4.37 -1.08 1.13
N ASN A 40 -5.53 -1.20 1.74
CA ASN A 40 -5.70 -1.32 3.18
C ASN A 40 -5.17 -2.68 3.68
N VAL A 41 -4.46 -2.69 4.81
CA VAL A 41 -4.00 -3.93 5.46
C VAL A 41 -5.15 -4.64 6.22
N THR A 42 -6.32 -4.70 5.60
CA THR A 42 -7.53 -5.35 6.16
C THR A 42 -7.78 -6.74 5.60
N GLY A 43 -7.01 -7.14 4.58
CA GLY A 43 -7.19 -8.45 3.94
C GLY A 43 -6.27 -8.65 2.74
N THR A 44 -6.83 -9.22 1.69
CA THR A 44 -6.14 -9.54 0.42
C THR A 44 -6.65 -8.66 -0.71
N LEU A 45 -5.87 -8.59 -1.79
CA LEU A 45 -6.30 -7.90 -3.00
C LEU A 45 -7.46 -8.64 -3.68
N HIS A 46 -8.29 -7.91 -4.40
CA HIS A 46 -9.36 -8.42 -5.24
C HIS A 46 -9.17 -7.99 -6.71
N MET A 47 -9.99 -8.49 -7.61
CA MET A 47 -9.86 -8.24 -9.06
C MET A 47 -9.83 -6.75 -9.42
N GLY A 48 -10.53 -5.89 -8.68
CA GLY A 48 -10.47 -4.44 -8.89
C GLY A 48 -9.06 -3.86 -8.69
N HIS A 49 -8.34 -4.31 -7.67
CA HIS A 49 -6.94 -3.95 -7.46
C HIS A 49 -6.07 -4.47 -8.62
N SER A 50 -6.25 -5.74 -9.01
CA SER A 50 -5.47 -6.34 -10.11
C SER A 50 -5.64 -5.59 -11.42
N PHE A 51 -6.87 -5.20 -11.75
CA PHE A 51 -7.18 -4.41 -12.94
C PHE A 51 -6.49 -3.03 -12.89
N GLN A 52 -6.62 -2.33 -11.78
CA GLN A 52 -5.99 -1.03 -11.59
C GLN A 52 -4.47 -1.12 -11.70
N TYR A 53 -3.87 -2.11 -11.05
CA TYR A 53 -2.42 -2.29 -11.04
C TYR A 53 -1.88 -2.71 -12.41
N ALA A 54 -2.62 -3.51 -13.17
CA ALA A 54 -2.27 -3.83 -14.54
C ALA A 54 -2.21 -2.58 -15.44
N ILE A 55 -3.18 -1.66 -15.30
CA ILE A 55 -3.16 -0.39 -16.03
C ILE A 55 -1.98 0.48 -15.60
N MET A 56 -1.70 0.58 -14.31
CA MET A 56 -0.57 1.37 -13.79
C MET A 56 0.77 0.78 -14.24
N ASP A 57 0.90 -0.54 -14.23
CA ASP A 57 2.09 -1.22 -14.73
C ASP A 57 2.30 -1.00 -16.22
N PHE A 58 1.22 -1.03 -17.01
CA PHE A 58 1.27 -0.70 -18.43
C PHE A 58 1.87 0.69 -18.67
N TYR A 59 1.41 1.73 -17.97
CA TYR A 59 1.95 3.08 -18.09
C TYR A 59 3.41 3.17 -17.61
N THR A 60 3.77 2.47 -16.56
CA THR A 60 5.16 2.42 -16.07
C THR A 60 6.07 1.80 -17.14
N ARG A 61 5.69 0.65 -17.68
CA ARG A 61 6.46 -0.04 -18.73
C ARG A 61 6.54 0.77 -20.01
N TYR A 62 5.45 1.37 -20.47
CA TYR A 62 5.43 2.23 -21.64
C TYR A 62 6.43 3.39 -21.50
N ASN A 63 6.40 4.12 -20.40
CA ASN A 63 7.32 5.22 -20.17
C ASN A 63 8.77 4.75 -20.03
N HIS A 64 8.99 3.59 -19.41
CA HIS A 64 10.32 2.98 -19.32
C HIS A 64 10.86 2.61 -20.71
N MET A 65 10.05 1.96 -21.53
CA MET A 65 10.42 1.60 -22.92
C MET A 65 10.64 2.82 -23.80
N SER A 66 9.92 3.91 -23.54
CA SER A 66 10.14 5.22 -24.18
C SER A 66 11.40 5.95 -23.72
N GLY A 67 12.21 5.31 -22.88
CA GLY A 67 13.52 5.85 -22.42
C GLY A 67 13.43 6.79 -21.24
N LYS A 68 12.25 7.01 -20.62
CA LYS A 68 12.07 7.85 -19.46
C LYS A 68 12.49 7.13 -18.17
N LYS A 69 12.84 7.91 -17.15
CA LYS A 69 13.01 7.40 -15.79
C LYS A 69 11.62 7.19 -15.18
N ALA A 70 11.08 5.97 -15.32
CA ALA A 70 9.78 5.63 -14.78
C ALA A 70 9.89 5.15 -13.32
N HIS A 71 9.00 5.65 -12.46
CA HIS A 71 8.89 5.26 -11.07
C HIS A 71 7.42 5.05 -10.69
N TRP A 72 7.13 3.86 -10.17
CA TRP A 72 5.84 3.56 -9.57
C TRP A 72 6.02 3.38 -8.07
N GLN A 73 5.55 4.37 -7.31
CA GLN A 73 5.57 4.33 -5.85
C GLN A 73 4.48 3.41 -5.34
N VAL A 74 4.88 2.39 -4.62
CA VAL A 74 3.97 1.43 -3.97
C VAL A 74 4.02 1.53 -2.45
N GLY A 75 2.96 1.05 -1.83
CA GLY A 75 2.82 1.02 -0.39
C GLY A 75 1.48 0.43 0.03
N THR A 76 1.26 0.33 1.33
CA THR A 76 0.00 -0.08 1.94
C THR A 76 -0.51 0.97 2.91
N ASP A 77 -1.84 0.98 3.09
CA ASP A 77 -2.49 1.86 4.06
C ASP A 77 -2.80 1.10 5.35
N HIS A 78 -2.51 1.76 6.48
CA HIS A 78 -2.81 1.25 7.81
C HIS A 78 -4.30 1.12 8.09
N ALA A 79 -5.16 1.87 7.39
CA ALA A 79 -6.62 1.85 7.46
C ALA A 79 -7.21 1.92 8.90
N GLY A 80 -6.40 2.34 9.87
CA GLY A 80 -6.74 2.67 11.26
C GLY A 80 -7.83 1.81 11.89
N ILE A 81 -9.03 2.35 11.97
CA ILE A 81 -10.20 1.73 12.60
C ILE A 81 -10.55 0.38 11.96
N ALA A 82 -10.53 0.29 10.62
CA ALA A 82 -10.91 -0.94 9.92
C ALA A 82 -9.95 -2.09 10.23
N THR A 83 -8.64 -1.83 10.29
CA THR A 83 -7.65 -2.84 10.69
C THR A 83 -7.86 -3.30 12.13
N GLN A 84 -8.12 -2.38 13.05
CA GLN A 84 -8.43 -2.73 14.44
C GLN A 84 -9.71 -3.59 14.55
N MET A 85 -10.77 -3.26 13.80
CA MET A 85 -12.00 -4.06 13.77
C MET A 85 -11.77 -5.49 13.27
N VAL A 86 -10.93 -5.67 12.25
CA VAL A 86 -10.56 -7.01 11.76
C VAL A 86 -9.87 -7.81 12.86
N VAL A 87 -8.90 -7.20 13.55
CA VAL A 87 -8.17 -7.86 14.64
C VAL A 87 -9.10 -8.18 15.80
N GLU A 88 -9.97 -7.26 16.20
CA GLU A 88 -10.96 -7.45 17.25
C GLU A 88 -11.91 -8.62 16.93
N ASN A 89 -12.42 -8.70 15.70
CA ASN A 89 -13.23 -9.79 15.23
C ASN A 89 -12.47 -11.15 15.25
N ASN A 90 -11.19 -11.15 14.89
CA ASN A 90 -10.36 -12.35 14.94
C ASN A 90 -10.06 -12.81 16.38
N LEU A 91 -9.88 -11.90 17.30
CA LEU A 91 -9.73 -12.21 18.73
C LEU A 91 -11.03 -12.73 19.33
N SER A 92 -12.16 -12.12 19.00
CA SER A 92 -13.50 -12.55 19.47
C SER A 92 -13.82 -13.98 19.04
N LYS A 93 -13.42 -14.41 17.82
CA LYS A 93 -13.54 -15.80 17.38
C LYS A 93 -12.73 -16.79 18.25
N LYS A 94 -11.74 -16.30 18.96
CA LYS A 94 -10.92 -17.06 19.91
C LYS A 94 -11.38 -16.89 21.36
N ASN A 95 -12.55 -16.25 21.58
CA ASN A 95 -13.09 -15.89 22.89
C ASN A 95 -12.18 -14.94 23.70
N ILE A 96 -11.42 -14.08 23.01
CA ILE A 96 -10.57 -13.08 23.64
C ILE A 96 -11.23 -11.71 23.48
N ASP A 97 -11.59 -11.07 24.59
CA ASP A 97 -12.13 -9.72 24.61
C ASP A 97 -10.98 -8.69 24.59
N ARG A 98 -11.07 -7.69 23.72
CA ARG A 98 -10.15 -6.57 23.62
C ARG A 98 -9.98 -5.85 24.97
N LYS A 99 -11.07 -5.66 25.73
CA LYS A 99 -11.02 -4.96 27.03
C LYS A 99 -10.18 -5.72 28.04
N ASN A 100 -10.29 -7.05 28.06
CA ASN A 100 -9.53 -7.92 28.96
C ASN A 100 -8.06 -8.04 28.56
N LEU A 101 -7.78 -7.91 27.24
CA LEU A 101 -6.41 -8.00 26.72
C LEU A 101 -5.55 -6.78 27.10
N GLY A 102 -6.16 -5.62 27.20
CA GLY A 102 -5.50 -4.35 27.42
C GLY A 102 -4.86 -3.76 26.14
N ARG A 103 -4.56 -2.45 26.20
CA ARG A 103 -4.13 -1.67 25.03
C ARG A 103 -2.84 -2.21 24.40
N GLU A 104 -1.83 -2.48 25.22
CA GLU A 104 -0.49 -2.85 24.69
C GLU A 104 -0.53 -4.18 23.95
N LYS A 105 -1.13 -5.21 24.55
CA LYS A 105 -1.28 -6.53 23.93
C LYS A 105 -2.16 -6.48 22.69
N PHE A 106 -3.23 -5.68 22.72
CA PHE A 106 -4.06 -5.47 21.55
C PHE A 106 -3.29 -4.85 20.40
N LEU A 107 -2.47 -3.82 20.64
CA LEU A 107 -1.62 -3.21 19.62
C LEU A 107 -0.61 -4.21 19.05
N GLN A 108 -0.03 -5.09 19.87
CA GLN A 108 0.85 -6.16 19.36
C GLN A 108 0.12 -7.08 18.37
N GLU A 109 -1.12 -7.44 18.65
CA GLU A 109 -1.92 -8.26 17.71
C GLU A 109 -2.27 -7.47 16.43
N VAL A 110 -2.50 -6.16 16.53
CA VAL A 110 -2.72 -5.29 15.35
C VAL A 110 -1.48 -5.24 14.46
N TRP A 111 -0.29 -5.09 15.05
CA TRP A 111 0.97 -5.10 14.29
C TRP A 111 1.26 -6.46 13.64
N LYS A 112 1.03 -7.56 14.34
CA LYS A 112 1.14 -8.92 13.77
C LYS A 112 0.20 -9.11 12.57
N TRP A 113 -1.05 -8.64 12.70
CA TRP A 113 -2.00 -8.68 11.61
C TRP A 113 -1.56 -7.82 10.42
N LYS A 114 -1.05 -6.62 10.69
CA LYS A 114 -0.50 -5.72 9.67
C LYS A 114 0.60 -6.43 8.89
N ASP A 115 1.59 -7.00 9.56
CA ASP A 115 2.70 -7.70 8.89
C ASP A 115 2.19 -8.85 8.03
N PHE A 116 1.30 -9.69 8.56
CA PHE A 116 0.69 -10.79 7.82
C PHE A 116 -0.09 -10.32 6.57
N SER A 117 -0.90 -9.29 6.70
CA SER A 117 -1.70 -8.76 5.59
C SER A 117 -0.83 -8.08 4.54
N GLU A 118 0.16 -7.32 4.98
CA GLU A 118 1.12 -6.64 4.12
C GLU A 118 1.93 -7.61 3.28
N ASP A 119 2.46 -8.68 3.89
CA ASP A 119 3.20 -9.73 3.18
C ASP A 119 2.35 -10.40 2.10
N LYS A 120 1.08 -10.66 2.40
CA LYS A 120 0.14 -11.19 1.41
C LYS A 120 -0.08 -10.23 0.26
N ILE A 121 -0.33 -8.96 0.54
CA ILE A 121 -0.54 -7.92 -0.47
C ILE A 121 0.71 -7.81 -1.35
N GLN A 122 1.90 -7.73 -0.76
CA GLN A 122 3.15 -7.65 -1.51
C GLN A 122 3.35 -8.88 -2.41
N SER A 123 3.09 -10.09 -1.89
CA SER A 123 3.22 -11.31 -2.67
C SER A 123 2.26 -11.34 -3.87
N GLN A 124 1.03 -10.84 -3.69
CA GLN A 124 0.05 -10.73 -4.78
C GLN A 124 0.47 -9.72 -5.84
N ILE A 125 1.01 -8.55 -5.44
CA ILE A 125 1.53 -7.54 -6.38
C ILE A 125 2.75 -8.09 -7.14
N LYS A 126 3.64 -8.80 -6.46
CA LYS A 126 4.79 -9.47 -7.09
C LYS A 126 4.34 -10.49 -8.12
N ARG A 127 3.33 -11.30 -7.79
CA ARG A 127 2.78 -12.32 -8.68
C ARG A 127 2.10 -11.72 -9.93
N LEU A 128 1.57 -10.50 -9.85
CA LEU A 128 1.08 -9.74 -11.02
C LEU A 128 2.23 -9.30 -11.95
N GLY A 129 3.48 -9.46 -11.54
CA GLY A 129 4.64 -9.04 -12.33
C GLY A 129 4.81 -7.54 -12.42
N SER A 130 4.33 -6.81 -11.43
CA SER A 130 4.34 -5.34 -11.41
C SER A 130 5.77 -4.78 -11.37
N THR A 131 6.05 -3.78 -12.21
CA THR A 131 7.36 -3.13 -12.37
C THR A 131 7.59 -2.11 -11.26
N VAL A 132 7.95 -2.60 -10.08
CA VAL A 132 8.03 -1.84 -8.83
C VAL A 132 9.44 -1.90 -8.24
N ASP A 133 9.89 -0.77 -7.69
CA ASP A 133 11.10 -0.72 -6.85
C ASP A 133 10.72 -1.01 -5.39
N TRP A 134 10.87 -2.26 -4.98
CA TRP A 134 10.52 -2.73 -3.63
C TRP A 134 11.37 -2.07 -2.53
N ASN A 135 12.55 -1.53 -2.85
CA ASN A 135 13.38 -0.80 -1.89
C ASN A 135 12.76 0.54 -1.48
N LYS A 136 11.80 1.02 -2.28
CA LYS A 136 11.07 2.26 -2.01
C LYS A 136 9.65 2.04 -1.50
N TYR A 137 9.31 0.81 -1.15
CA TYR A 137 8.01 0.51 -0.54
C TYR A 137 7.75 1.36 0.72
N ARG A 138 6.49 1.77 0.92
CA ARG A 138 6.08 2.61 2.05
C ARG A 138 4.83 2.06 2.73
N PHE A 139 4.81 2.21 4.03
CA PHE A 139 3.61 2.02 4.85
C PHE A 139 3.17 3.37 5.42
N THR A 140 1.87 3.66 5.41
CA THR A 140 1.37 5.00 5.77
C THR A 140 1.60 5.42 7.22
N LEU A 141 1.98 4.47 8.11
CA LEU A 141 2.41 4.76 9.49
C LEU A 141 3.92 4.56 9.71
N ASP A 142 4.73 4.43 8.65
CA ASP A 142 6.18 4.41 8.85
C ASP A 142 6.68 5.76 9.42
N ASP A 143 7.81 5.74 10.12
CA ASP A 143 8.35 6.93 10.79
C ASP A 143 8.61 8.11 9.84
N LYS A 144 9.06 7.82 8.62
CA LYS A 144 9.35 8.87 7.63
C LYS A 144 8.07 9.49 7.11
N PHE A 145 7.07 8.66 6.85
CA PHE A 145 5.77 9.12 6.38
C PHE A 145 5.05 9.92 7.47
N SER A 146 5.05 9.42 8.72
CA SER A 146 4.48 10.12 9.88
C SER A 146 5.11 11.50 10.10
N LYS A 147 6.43 11.59 9.98
CA LYS A 147 7.13 12.90 10.05
C LYS A 147 6.72 13.84 8.92
N ALA A 148 6.56 13.32 7.70
CA ALA A 148 6.12 14.11 6.54
C ALA A 148 4.68 14.64 6.72
N VAL A 149 3.77 13.80 7.21
CA VAL A 149 2.38 14.19 7.52
C VAL A 149 2.35 15.29 8.58
N ASN A 150 3.08 15.12 9.68
CA ASN A 150 3.15 16.13 10.74
C ASN A 150 3.73 17.46 10.20
N LYS A 151 4.78 17.38 9.40
CA LYS A 151 5.34 18.58 8.77
C LYS A 151 4.33 19.28 7.86
N ALA A 152 3.65 18.54 7.01
CA ALA A 152 2.63 19.09 6.10
C ALA A 152 1.51 19.79 6.89
N PHE A 153 1.02 19.15 7.97
CA PHE A 153 0.02 19.74 8.84
C PHE A 153 0.47 21.08 9.43
N VAL A 154 1.69 21.11 10.00
CA VAL A 154 2.26 22.32 10.59
C VAL A 154 2.44 23.42 9.54
N ASP A 155 2.95 23.09 8.36
CA ASP A 155 3.15 24.04 7.27
C ASP A 155 1.82 24.63 6.79
N LEU A 156 0.77 23.80 6.64
CA LEU A 156 -0.57 24.25 6.28
C LEU A 156 -1.16 25.19 7.35
N TYR A 157 -0.98 24.87 8.62
CA TYR A 157 -1.41 25.74 9.71
C TYR A 157 -0.67 27.08 9.72
N ARG A 158 0.66 27.08 9.60
CA ARG A 158 1.47 28.31 9.52
C ARG A 158 1.12 29.19 8.34
N ASN A 159 0.78 28.57 7.21
CA ASN A 159 0.34 29.27 6.00
C ASN A 159 -1.14 29.66 6.05
N LYS A 160 -1.81 29.52 7.19
CA LYS A 160 -3.23 29.85 7.40
C LYS A 160 -4.18 29.16 6.41
N LYS A 161 -3.83 27.94 5.95
CA LYS A 161 -4.65 27.14 5.05
C LYS A 161 -5.62 26.23 5.81
N ILE A 162 -5.34 25.97 7.08
CA ILE A 162 -6.21 25.22 8.00
C ILE A 162 -6.35 25.99 9.31
N TYR A 163 -7.51 25.82 9.95
CA TYR A 163 -7.82 26.42 11.24
C TYR A 163 -8.77 25.52 12.01
N SER A 164 -8.78 25.65 13.34
CA SER A 164 -9.75 24.95 14.19
C SER A 164 -11.05 25.74 14.27
N CYS A 165 -12.17 25.10 13.96
CA CYS A 165 -13.49 25.72 14.10
C CYS A 165 -14.46 24.74 14.76
N LEU A 166 -15.06 25.16 15.86
CA LEU A 166 -16.07 24.37 16.58
C LEU A 166 -17.45 24.39 15.88
N LEU A 167 -17.69 25.38 15.03
CA LEU A 167 -18.99 25.58 14.36
C LEU A 167 -19.11 24.76 13.05
N TYR A 168 -17.98 24.47 12.40
CA TYR A 168 -17.94 23.82 11.08
C TYR A 168 -17.25 22.46 11.12
N THR A 169 -17.18 21.83 12.28
CA THR A 169 -16.63 20.48 12.40
C THR A 169 -17.50 19.39 11.78
N SER A 170 -18.42 19.74 11.03
CA SER A 170 -19.18 19.02 10.04
C SER A 170 -19.88 20.08 9.24
N PRO A 171 -20.66 19.81 8.42
CA PRO A 171 -21.07 18.52 7.93
C PRO A 171 -21.06 18.54 6.43
N SER A 172 -20.75 17.42 5.89
CA SER A 172 -21.36 17.09 4.61
C SER A 172 -22.88 17.29 4.75
N PRO A 173 -23.58 17.86 3.74
CA PRO A 173 -25.06 17.88 3.70
C PRO A 173 -25.70 16.49 3.84
N ARG A 174 -24.91 15.44 3.90
CA ARG A 174 -25.35 14.06 4.15
C ARG A 174 -25.48 13.72 5.63
N ASP A 175 -24.95 14.57 6.51
CA ASP A 175 -24.97 14.37 7.97
C ASP A 175 -25.99 15.28 8.66
N ALA A 176 -26.79 16.01 7.87
CA ALA A 176 -27.88 16.88 8.30
C ALA A 176 -29.25 16.20 8.15
#